data_514c329b65c081340e9b8343c9031ffb
#
_entry.id   514c329b65c081340e9b8343c9031ffb
#
_cell.length_a   1.000
_cell.length_b   1.000
_cell.length_c   1.000
_cell.angle_alpha   90.00
_cell.angle_beta   90.00
_cell.angle_gamma   90.00
#
_symmetry.space_group_name_H-M   'P 1'
#
loop_
_entity.id
_entity.type
_entity.pdbx_description
1 polymer ?
#
loop_
_entity_poly.entity_id
_entity_poly.type
_entity_poly.pdbx_seq_one_letter_code
_entity_poly.pdbx_strand_id
1 'polypeptide(L)'
;MNRCLISLLAILWGAMGYIHAQNPISPMGVYIADPTARVWSDNKLYIYGSLDETTERYCSRIYHTLSTDNLRDWKLHQYSFVNGEILYAPDAICKQGKYYLYYDTPNGDNFVATSDSPVGPFEDGKKIEGPRQIDPNIFIDDDGQAYFFWGQFSAKGAKMNPDLKTLDMTTYVDGLVTEKNHNFHEGSFVIKRGKYYYFIYADIGRNARPTCIGYAMATSPLGPYEYKGVIVDNAGCDPQSWNNHGSIVQYKDKWYVLYHRSTHSSKMMRKACIEPISFNADGTINEVEMTVEESL
;
A
#
# COMPACT_ATOMS: atom_id res chain seq x y z
N MET A 1 37.16 4.19 62.37
CA MET A 1 35.98 4.86 61.78
C MET A 1 36.06 4.66 60.29
N ASN A 2 35.42 3.61 59.77
CA ASN A 2 35.35 3.31 58.33
C ASN A 2 34.01 3.74 57.81
N ARG A 3 34.01 4.70 56.90
CA ARG A 3 32.78 5.11 56.14
C ARG A 3 32.72 4.29 54.87
N CYS A 4 31.74 3.39 54.78
CA CYS A 4 31.31 2.75 53.54
C CYS A 4 30.56 3.77 52.66
N LEU A 5 31.08 4.04 51.46
CA LEU A 5 30.33 4.69 50.39
C LEU A 5 29.49 3.63 49.67
N ILE A 6 28.21 3.76 49.77
CA ILE A 6 27.24 2.99 48.96
C ILE A 6 26.99 3.81 47.68
N SER A 7 27.50 3.31 46.55
CA SER A 7 27.20 3.87 45.24
C SER A 7 25.84 3.36 44.79
N LEU A 8 24.82 4.23 44.69
CA LEU A 8 23.56 3.94 44.05
C LEU A 8 23.74 3.99 42.53
N LEU A 9 23.72 2.84 41.90
CA LEU A 9 23.52 2.75 40.43
C LEU A 9 22.04 2.97 40.14
N ALA A 10 21.69 4.15 39.59
CA ALA A 10 20.39 4.39 39.05
C ALA A 10 20.29 3.74 37.65
N ILE A 11 19.57 2.62 37.55
CA ILE A 11 19.21 2.00 36.27
C ILE A 11 18.10 2.86 35.66
N LEU A 12 18.47 3.68 34.67
CA LEU A 12 17.49 4.35 33.80
C LEU A 12 16.87 3.28 32.90
N TRP A 13 15.70 2.82 33.25
CA TRP A 13 14.80 2.14 32.32
C TRP A 13 14.25 3.19 31.36
N GLY A 14 14.84 3.26 30.17
CA GLY A 14 14.25 4.00 29.06
C GLY A 14 12.94 3.34 28.71
N ALA A 15 11.82 3.97 29.06
CA ALA A 15 10.52 3.60 28.55
C ALA A 15 10.58 3.81 27.04
N MET A 16 10.72 2.73 26.27
CA MET A 16 10.39 2.72 24.85
C MET A 16 8.89 3.02 24.76
N GLY A 17 8.54 4.28 24.55
CA GLY A 17 7.18 4.66 24.23
C GLY A 17 6.79 3.98 22.91
N TYR A 18 5.93 3.00 22.99
CA TYR A 18 5.24 2.47 21.83
C TYR A 18 4.41 3.63 21.26
N ILE A 19 4.78 4.10 20.07
CA ILE A 19 3.93 5.02 19.31
C ILE A 19 2.81 4.14 18.75
N HIS A 20 1.67 4.08 19.43
CA HIS A 20 0.48 3.51 18.84
C HIS A 20 0.07 4.40 17.67
N ALA A 21 0.01 3.82 16.47
CA ALA A 21 -0.62 4.48 15.35
C ALA A 21 -2.09 4.70 15.70
N GLN A 22 -2.59 5.91 15.51
CA GLN A 22 -3.99 6.23 15.78
C GLN A 22 -4.82 5.82 14.55
N ASN A 23 -5.33 4.59 14.55
CA ASN A 23 -6.14 4.06 13.46
C ASN A 23 -7.65 4.30 13.68
N PRO A 24 -8.40 4.61 12.61
CA PRO A 24 -7.93 4.84 11.23
C PRO A 24 -7.25 6.20 11.06
N ILE A 25 -6.28 6.28 10.13
CA ILE A 25 -5.56 7.52 9.83
C ILE A 25 -6.29 8.46 8.87
N SER A 26 -7.34 7.98 8.20
CA SER A 26 -8.22 8.82 7.38
C SER A 26 -8.93 9.86 8.26
N PRO A 27 -8.90 11.15 7.90
CA PRO A 27 -9.63 12.19 8.62
C PRO A 27 -11.12 11.91 8.72
N MET A 28 -11.79 12.56 9.68
CA MET A 28 -13.24 12.45 9.84
C MET A 28 -13.96 12.83 8.54
N GLY A 29 -14.92 11.98 8.11
CA GLY A 29 -15.69 12.20 6.88
C GLY A 29 -14.93 11.91 5.58
N VAL A 30 -13.68 11.44 5.66
CA VAL A 30 -12.88 11.04 4.50
C VAL A 30 -12.63 9.53 4.54
N TYR A 31 -12.93 8.84 3.44
CA TYR A 31 -12.86 7.38 3.34
C TYR A 31 -11.89 6.98 2.24
N ILE A 32 -10.62 6.82 2.62
CA ILE A 32 -9.55 6.39 1.71
C ILE A 32 -9.33 4.90 1.87
N ALA A 33 -9.50 4.19 0.77
CA ALA A 33 -9.27 2.76 0.62
C ALA A 33 -8.02 2.49 -0.22
N ASP A 34 -7.62 1.22 -0.29
CA ASP A 34 -6.55 0.73 -1.16
C ASP A 34 -5.24 1.55 -1.02
N PRO A 35 -4.76 1.81 0.23
CA PRO A 35 -3.72 2.80 0.44
C PRO A 35 -2.36 2.33 -0.06
N THR A 36 -1.80 3.08 -1.01
CA THR A 36 -0.41 2.99 -1.41
C THR A 36 0.40 4.09 -0.74
N ALA A 37 1.44 3.69 -0.02
CA ALA A 37 2.32 4.59 0.71
C ALA A 37 3.64 4.81 -0.02
N ARG A 38 4.07 6.07 -0.10
CA ARG A 38 5.34 6.47 -0.70
C ARG A 38 6.04 7.52 0.17
N VAL A 39 7.37 7.45 0.20
CA VAL A 39 8.20 8.48 0.84
C VAL A 39 9.02 9.17 -0.25
N TRP A 40 8.95 10.49 -0.30
CA TRP A 40 9.66 11.26 -1.31
C TRP A 40 10.89 11.98 -0.74
N SER A 41 11.56 12.75 -1.57
CA SER A 41 12.81 13.44 -1.22
C SER A 41 12.67 14.48 -0.09
N ASP A 42 11.45 14.92 0.22
CA ASP A 42 11.14 15.79 1.35
C ASP A 42 11.00 15.04 2.69
N ASN A 43 11.24 13.72 2.69
CA ASN A 43 11.11 12.81 3.83
C ASN A 43 9.72 12.76 4.48
N LYS A 44 8.68 13.14 3.75
CA LYS A 44 7.29 12.93 4.18
C LYS A 44 6.74 11.63 3.61
N LEU A 45 5.83 11.05 4.38
CA LEU A 45 5.02 9.93 3.94
C LEU A 45 3.77 10.45 3.25
N TYR A 46 3.50 9.92 2.06
CA TYR A 46 2.32 10.23 1.26
C TYR A 46 1.49 8.96 1.08
N ILE A 47 0.17 9.12 1.11
CA ILE A 47 -0.77 8.03 0.85
C ILE A 47 -1.66 8.43 -0.31
N TYR A 48 -1.68 7.55 -1.31
CA TYR A 48 -2.58 7.58 -2.45
C TYR A 48 -3.58 6.45 -2.27
N GLY A 49 -4.84 6.67 -2.60
CA GLY A 49 -5.86 5.63 -2.45
C GLY A 49 -7.17 6.01 -3.11
N SER A 50 -8.03 5.01 -3.26
CA SER A 50 -9.40 5.20 -3.73
C SER A 50 -10.19 6.03 -2.72
N LEU A 51 -11.13 6.85 -3.20
CA LEU A 51 -12.04 7.60 -2.35
C LEU A 51 -13.43 6.98 -2.39
N ASP A 52 -13.91 6.46 -1.26
CA ASP A 52 -15.30 6.00 -1.12
C ASP A 52 -16.20 7.18 -0.68
N GLU A 53 -17.29 7.42 -1.40
CA GLU A 53 -18.22 8.52 -1.11
C GLU A 53 -19.60 8.01 -0.68
N THR A 54 -19.89 6.72 -0.86
CA THR A 54 -21.23 6.15 -0.65
C THR A 54 -21.14 4.67 -0.28
N THR A 55 -22.16 4.15 0.41
CA THR A 55 -22.31 2.72 0.71
C THR A 55 -22.87 1.89 -0.45
N GLU A 56 -23.18 2.52 -1.59
CA GLU A 56 -23.83 1.86 -2.72
C GLU A 56 -22.86 1.36 -3.79
N ARG A 57 -21.65 1.94 -3.84
CA ARG A 57 -20.62 1.59 -4.82
C ARG A 57 -19.22 1.82 -4.25
N TYR A 58 -18.25 1.09 -4.78
CA TYR A 58 -16.84 1.35 -4.55
C TYR A 58 -16.38 2.61 -5.29
N CYS A 59 -15.49 3.35 -4.65
CA CYS A 59 -14.68 4.41 -5.23
C CYS A 59 -15.47 5.59 -5.78
N SER A 60 -14.78 6.59 -6.20
CA SER A 60 -15.34 7.81 -6.79
C SER A 60 -14.57 8.23 -8.04
N ARG A 61 -14.85 9.42 -8.55
CA ARG A 61 -14.14 10.02 -9.69
C ARG A 61 -13.00 10.93 -9.28
N ILE A 62 -12.60 10.86 -8.01
CA ILE A 62 -11.67 11.79 -7.39
C ILE A 62 -10.68 10.99 -6.56
N TYR A 63 -9.42 11.40 -6.58
CA TYR A 63 -8.46 11.04 -5.55
C TYR A 63 -8.15 12.22 -4.66
N HIS A 64 -7.96 11.93 -3.39
CA HIS A 64 -7.28 12.79 -2.43
C HIS A 64 -5.95 12.15 -2.05
N THR A 65 -5.00 12.97 -1.61
CA THR A 65 -3.73 12.48 -1.08
C THR A 65 -3.62 12.86 0.38
N LEU A 66 -3.15 11.96 1.23
CA LEU A 66 -2.75 12.29 2.59
C LEU A 66 -1.23 12.44 2.65
N SER A 67 -0.75 13.32 3.54
CA SER A 67 0.67 13.38 3.87
C SER A 67 0.91 13.61 5.34
N THR A 68 2.07 13.12 5.84
CA THR A 68 2.50 13.34 7.21
C THR A 68 4.03 13.36 7.30
N ASP A 69 4.55 14.06 8.30
CA ASP A 69 5.98 14.03 8.68
C ASP A 69 6.23 13.33 10.03
N ASN A 70 5.17 12.90 10.72
CA ASN A 70 5.27 12.38 12.10
C ASN A 70 4.33 11.19 12.41
N LEU A 71 3.50 10.74 11.46
CA LEU A 71 2.49 9.67 11.59
C LEU A 71 1.34 9.99 12.58
N ARG A 72 1.21 11.22 13.03
CA ARG A 72 0.16 11.69 13.94
C ARG A 72 -0.73 12.72 13.27
N ASP A 73 -0.10 13.73 12.69
CA ASP A 73 -0.79 14.83 12.03
C ASP A 73 -0.84 14.55 10.53
N TRP A 74 -2.05 14.27 10.05
CA TRP A 74 -2.30 13.94 8.65
C TRP A 74 -2.91 15.13 7.93
N LYS A 75 -2.23 15.58 6.88
CA LYS A 75 -2.72 16.66 6.02
C LYS A 75 -3.46 16.05 4.83
N LEU A 76 -4.72 16.46 4.66
CA LEU A 76 -5.53 16.13 3.50
C LEU A 76 -5.28 17.13 2.37
N HIS A 77 -4.91 16.60 1.20
CA HIS A 77 -4.81 17.34 -0.05
C HIS A 77 -5.96 16.91 -0.95
N GLN A 78 -6.96 17.77 -1.06
CA GLN A 78 -8.17 17.48 -1.83
C GLN A 78 -7.92 17.62 -3.32
N TYR A 79 -8.66 16.82 -4.11
CA TYR A 79 -8.67 16.90 -5.57
C TYR A 79 -7.28 16.74 -6.21
N SER A 80 -6.49 15.80 -5.68
CA SER A 80 -5.18 15.47 -6.25
C SER A 80 -5.30 15.00 -7.71
N PHE A 81 -6.40 14.31 -8.02
CA PHE A 81 -6.78 13.94 -9.38
C PHE A 81 -8.31 13.87 -9.51
N VAL A 82 -8.83 14.31 -10.64
CA VAL A 82 -10.26 14.26 -10.98
C VAL A 82 -10.41 13.70 -12.39
N ASN A 83 -11.30 12.73 -12.57
CA ASN A 83 -11.53 12.07 -13.85
C ASN A 83 -13.02 12.02 -14.22
N GLY A 84 -13.32 11.75 -15.47
CA GLY A 84 -14.70 11.56 -15.96
C GLY A 84 -15.31 10.23 -15.56
N GLU A 85 -14.50 9.21 -15.27
CA GLU A 85 -14.92 7.87 -14.87
C GLU A 85 -14.53 7.57 -13.42
N ILE A 86 -15.12 6.51 -12.85
CA ILE A 86 -14.71 5.98 -11.53
C ILE A 86 -13.23 5.57 -11.59
N LEU A 87 -12.52 5.81 -10.51
CA LEU A 87 -11.10 5.56 -10.34
C LEU A 87 -10.90 4.49 -9.27
N TYR A 88 -10.17 3.42 -9.58
CA TYR A 88 -9.82 2.38 -8.63
C TYR A 88 -8.40 2.59 -8.09
N ALA A 89 -7.93 1.66 -7.29
CA ALA A 89 -6.68 1.68 -6.53
C ALA A 89 -5.48 2.32 -7.27
N PRO A 90 -5.01 3.50 -6.85
CA PRO A 90 -3.88 4.17 -7.49
C PRO A 90 -2.55 3.74 -6.88
N ASP A 91 -1.50 3.89 -7.68
CA ASP A 91 -0.13 3.92 -7.19
C ASP A 91 0.64 5.10 -7.79
N ALA A 92 1.72 5.53 -7.14
CA ALA A 92 2.51 6.67 -7.59
C ALA A 92 4.01 6.41 -7.49
N ILE A 93 4.77 7.02 -8.41
CA ILE A 93 6.23 7.11 -8.32
C ILE A 93 6.71 8.53 -8.62
N CYS A 94 7.94 8.80 -8.23
CA CYS A 94 8.68 10.00 -8.62
C CYS A 94 9.92 9.62 -9.41
N LYS A 95 10.11 10.24 -10.57
CA LYS A 95 11.36 10.11 -11.35
C LYS A 95 11.78 11.48 -11.85
N GLN A 96 13.00 11.89 -11.51
CA GLN A 96 13.59 13.17 -11.91
C GLN A 96 12.71 14.39 -11.55
N GLY A 97 12.06 14.37 -10.38
CA GLY A 97 11.22 15.45 -9.90
C GLY A 97 9.81 15.48 -10.50
N LYS A 98 9.48 14.59 -11.42
CA LYS A 98 8.12 14.43 -11.94
C LYS A 98 7.43 13.24 -11.28
N TYR A 99 6.18 13.46 -10.89
CA TYR A 99 5.33 12.44 -10.27
C TYR A 99 4.42 11.81 -11.31
N TYR A 100 4.26 10.50 -11.23
CA TYR A 100 3.43 9.67 -12.10
C TYR A 100 2.42 8.96 -11.23
N LEU A 101 1.13 9.12 -11.53
CA LEU A 101 0.01 8.46 -10.86
C LEU A 101 -0.58 7.42 -11.81
N TYR A 102 -0.50 6.16 -11.42
CA TYR A 102 -1.09 5.05 -12.15
C TYR A 102 -2.43 4.71 -11.55
N TYR A 103 -3.41 4.43 -12.38
CA TYR A 103 -4.78 4.14 -11.96
C TYR A 103 -5.48 3.29 -13.00
N ASP A 104 -6.57 2.66 -12.63
CA ASP A 104 -7.44 1.95 -13.53
C ASP A 104 -8.90 2.41 -13.40
N THR A 105 -9.72 1.98 -14.33
CA THR A 105 -11.14 2.30 -14.43
C THR A 105 -11.98 1.03 -14.48
N PRO A 106 -13.31 1.09 -14.28
CA PRO A 106 -14.17 -0.10 -14.16
C PRO A 106 -14.13 -1.07 -15.35
N ASN A 107 -13.70 -0.61 -16.52
CA ASN A 107 -13.52 -1.47 -17.70
C ASN A 107 -12.17 -2.24 -17.70
N GLY A 108 -11.34 -2.03 -16.67
CA GLY A 108 -10.02 -2.64 -16.51
C GLY A 108 -8.92 -2.03 -17.37
N ASP A 109 -9.14 -0.87 -17.95
CA ASP A 109 -8.08 -0.12 -18.65
C ASP A 109 -7.21 0.61 -17.62
N ASN A 110 -5.90 0.55 -17.83
CA ASN A 110 -4.91 1.18 -16.98
C ASN A 110 -4.37 2.47 -17.61
N PHE A 111 -4.09 3.46 -16.76
CA PHE A 111 -3.70 4.80 -17.18
C PHE A 111 -2.55 5.33 -16.34
N VAL A 112 -1.88 6.37 -16.84
CA VAL A 112 -0.91 7.16 -16.11
C VAL A 112 -1.16 8.65 -16.30
N ALA A 113 -1.27 9.39 -15.19
CA ALA A 113 -1.32 10.85 -15.16
C ALA A 113 -0.03 11.40 -14.55
N THR A 114 0.28 12.68 -14.77
CA THR A 114 1.53 13.28 -14.30
C THR A 114 1.31 14.58 -13.56
N SER A 115 2.25 14.93 -12.65
CA SER A 115 2.27 16.20 -11.92
C SER A 115 3.71 16.60 -11.59
N ASP A 116 3.95 17.89 -11.35
CA ASP A 116 5.19 18.41 -10.78
C ASP A 116 5.15 18.46 -9.23
N SER A 117 4.04 18.02 -8.64
CA SER A 117 3.82 17.97 -7.19
C SER A 117 3.37 16.57 -6.74
N PRO A 118 3.83 16.08 -5.56
CA PRO A 118 3.38 14.78 -5.04
C PRO A 118 1.89 14.73 -4.70
N VAL A 119 1.25 15.88 -4.54
CA VAL A 119 -0.16 15.99 -4.17
C VAL A 119 -1.05 16.45 -5.33
N GLY A 120 -0.51 16.47 -6.53
CA GLY A 120 -1.22 16.92 -7.72
C GLY A 120 -1.30 18.47 -7.85
N PRO A 121 -2.20 19.01 -8.69
CA PRO A 121 -3.10 18.20 -9.52
C PRO A 121 -2.34 17.32 -10.52
N PHE A 122 -2.80 16.06 -10.65
CA PHE A 122 -2.32 15.20 -11.72
C PHE A 122 -3.15 15.47 -12.97
N GLU A 123 -2.51 15.44 -14.12
CA GLU A 123 -3.11 15.79 -15.40
C GLU A 123 -2.66 14.82 -16.50
N ASP A 124 -3.20 14.97 -17.71
CA ASP A 124 -2.80 14.25 -18.93
C ASP A 124 -2.89 12.72 -18.80
N GLY A 125 -3.96 12.21 -18.19
CA GLY A 125 -4.19 10.78 -18.08
C GLY A 125 -4.13 10.06 -19.43
N LYS A 126 -3.09 9.23 -19.63
CA LYS A 126 -2.87 8.45 -20.85
C LYS A 126 -3.06 6.97 -20.58
N LYS A 127 -3.78 6.29 -21.45
CA LYS A 127 -3.93 4.85 -21.42
C LYS A 127 -2.58 4.18 -21.64
N ILE A 128 -2.32 3.15 -20.82
CA ILE A 128 -1.19 2.24 -21.00
C ILE A 128 -1.70 1.06 -21.83
N GLU A 129 -1.16 0.90 -23.02
CA GLU A 129 -1.56 -0.19 -23.92
C GLU A 129 -1.02 -1.53 -23.45
N GLY A 130 -1.88 -2.57 -23.50
CA GLY A 130 -1.55 -3.94 -23.13
C GLY A 130 -2.18 -4.43 -21.85
N PRO A 131 -1.95 -3.79 -20.67
CA PRO A 131 -2.56 -4.27 -19.42
C PRO A 131 -4.08 -4.08 -19.42
N ARG A 132 -4.74 -5.14 -19.01
CA ARG A 132 -6.17 -5.15 -18.72
C ARG A 132 -6.40 -5.87 -17.40
N GLN A 133 -7.24 -5.41 -16.59
CA GLN A 133 -7.61 -5.71 -15.21
C GLN A 133 -7.12 -4.61 -14.27
N ILE A 134 -7.43 -4.77 -12.99
CA ILE A 134 -7.38 -3.72 -11.96
C ILE A 134 -6.04 -3.68 -11.20
N ASP A 135 -5.92 -2.67 -10.36
CA ASP A 135 -4.91 -2.49 -9.32
C ASP A 135 -3.47 -2.40 -9.86
N PRO A 136 -3.18 -1.35 -10.66
CA PRO A 136 -1.84 -1.11 -11.15
C PRO A 136 -0.87 -0.79 -10.00
N ASN A 137 0.30 -1.37 -10.07
CA ASN A 137 1.43 -1.01 -9.22
C ASN A 137 2.68 -0.79 -10.07
N ILE A 138 3.48 0.17 -9.68
CA ILE A 138 4.75 0.50 -10.31
C ILE A 138 5.89 0.36 -9.31
N PHE A 139 6.96 -0.31 -9.70
CA PHE A 139 8.17 -0.48 -8.91
C PHE A 139 9.38 -0.10 -9.74
N ILE A 140 10.29 0.70 -9.18
CA ILE A 140 11.61 1.00 -9.78
C ILE A 140 12.67 0.28 -8.97
N ASP A 141 13.45 -0.56 -9.61
CA ASP A 141 14.57 -1.29 -8.98
C ASP A 141 15.82 -0.41 -8.85
N ASP A 142 16.82 -0.89 -8.11
CA ASP A 142 18.07 -0.18 -7.83
C ASP A 142 18.87 0.17 -9.08
N ASP A 143 18.69 -0.59 -10.18
CA ASP A 143 19.30 -0.34 -11.50
C ASP A 143 18.54 0.72 -12.31
N GLY A 144 17.42 1.24 -11.79
CA GLY A 144 16.55 2.22 -12.45
C GLY A 144 15.53 1.63 -13.42
N GLN A 145 15.48 0.29 -13.59
CA GLN A 145 14.46 -0.37 -14.37
C GLN A 145 13.11 -0.31 -13.63
N ALA A 146 12.09 0.17 -14.31
CA ALA A 146 10.72 0.17 -13.82
C ALA A 146 9.97 -1.09 -14.25
N TYR A 147 9.14 -1.59 -13.35
CA TYR A 147 8.28 -2.76 -13.56
C TYR A 147 6.84 -2.37 -13.24
N PHE A 148 5.90 -2.88 -14.02
CA PHE A 148 4.47 -2.63 -13.85
C PHE A 148 3.76 -3.95 -13.53
N PHE A 149 2.92 -3.93 -12.48
CA PHE A 149 2.18 -5.09 -12.00
C PHE A 149 0.69 -4.76 -11.97
N TRP A 150 -0.17 -5.75 -12.24
CA TRP A 150 -1.61 -5.58 -12.25
C TRP A 150 -2.32 -6.93 -12.21
N GLY A 151 -3.62 -6.94 -11.95
CA GLY A 151 -4.45 -8.12 -12.16
C GLY A 151 -5.30 -8.52 -10.98
N GLN A 152 -6.29 -9.35 -11.28
CA GLN A 152 -7.20 -9.98 -10.34
C GLN A 152 -7.19 -11.49 -10.58
N PHE A 153 -7.19 -12.30 -9.50
CA PHE A 153 -7.07 -13.76 -9.45
C PHE A 153 -5.73 -14.32 -9.96
N SER A 154 -5.07 -13.61 -10.82
CA SER A 154 -3.72 -13.90 -11.33
C SER A 154 -3.01 -12.58 -11.58
N ALA A 155 -1.91 -12.35 -10.86
CA ALA A 155 -1.10 -11.16 -11.04
C ALA A 155 -0.17 -11.29 -12.25
N LYS A 156 -0.05 -10.21 -12.97
CA LYS A 156 0.76 -10.04 -14.15
C LYS A 156 1.85 -9.00 -13.92
N GLY A 157 2.90 -9.07 -14.69
CA GLY A 157 3.96 -8.08 -14.65
C GLY A 157 4.73 -7.98 -15.95
N ALA A 158 5.31 -6.81 -16.21
CA ALA A 158 6.21 -6.55 -17.31
C ALA A 158 7.17 -5.41 -16.97
N LYS A 159 8.28 -5.31 -17.68
CA LYS A 159 9.12 -4.10 -17.62
C LYS A 159 8.40 -2.93 -18.27
N MET A 160 8.58 -1.76 -17.68
CA MET A 160 8.22 -0.52 -18.37
C MET A 160 9.38 0.01 -19.20
N ASN A 161 9.02 0.64 -20.29
CA ASN A 161 9.97 1.44 -21.08
C ASN A 161 10.40 2.70 -20.30
N PRO A 162 11.51 3.35 -20.67
CA PRO A 162 12.03 4.52 -19.96
C PRO A 162 11.07 5.71 -19.88
N ASP A 163 10.06 5.75 -20.75
CA ASP A 163 9.01 6.80 -20.76
C ASP A 163 8.02 6.70 -19.59
N LEU A 164 8.01 5.56 -18.87
CA LEU A 164 7.06 5.25 -17.77
C LEU A 164 5.59 5.29 -18.18
N LYS A 165 5.31 5.11 -19.45
CA LYS A 165 3.96 5.18 -20.05
C LYS A 165 3.63 3.99 -20.94
N THR A 166 4.66 3.21 -21.32
CA THR A 166 4.52 2.05 -22.19
C THR A 166 5.24 0.83 -21.61
N LEU A 167 4.80 -0.37 -21.98
CA LEU A 167 5.36 -1.63 -21.49
C LEU A 167 6.21 -2.32 -22.58
N ASP A 168 7.29 -2.97 -22.12
CA ASP A 168 7.99 -3.97 -22.93
C ASP A 168 7.27 -5.33 -22.78
N MET A 169 6.30 -5.57 -23.64
CA MET A 169 5.50 -6.79 -23.62
C MET A 169 6.28 -8.06 -23.96
N THR A 170 7.55 -7.96 -24.41
CA THR A 170 8.41 -9.13 -24.55
C THR A 170 8.84 -9.72 -23.22
N THR A 171 8.72 -8.93 -22.14
CA THR A 171 9.03 -9.32 -20.77
C THR A 171 7.80 -9.71 -19.94
N TYR A 172 6.62 -9.75 -20.57
CA TYR A 172 5.35 -10.06 -19.91
C TYR A 172 5.36 -11.44 -19.25
N VAL A 173 4.90 -11.48 -18.01
CA VAL A 173 4.68 -12.71 -17.23
C VAL A 173 3.27 -12.68 -16.67
N ASP A 174 2.52 -13.77 -16.84
CA ASP A 174 1.25 -14.04 -16.15
C ASP A 174 1.46 -15.09 -15.05
N GLY A 175 0.71 -14.99 -13.98
CA GLY A 175 0.80 -15.96 -12.89
C GLY A 175 1.96 -15.73 -11.93
N LEU A 176 2.43 -14.50 -11.76
CA LEU A 176 3.45 -14.14 -10.77
C LEU A 176 3.04 -14.59 -9.38
N VAL A 177 1.83 -14.26 -8.97
CA VAL A 177 1.09 -14.83 -7.85
C VAL A 177 -0.34 -15.12 -8.30
N THR A 178 -0.94 -16.20 -7.80
CA THR A 178 -2.27 -16.66 -8.24
C THR A 178 -3.14 -16.99 -7.04
N GLU A 179 -4.46 -16.94 -7.22
CA GLU A 179 -5.41 -17.33 -6.18
C GLU A 179 -5.18 -18.78 -5.73
N LYS A 180 -4.96 -19.70 -6.68
CA LYS A 180 -4.75 -21.12 -6.43
C LYS A 180 -3.51 -21.44 -5.60
N ASN A 181 -2.39 -20.78 -5.88
CA ASN A 181 -1.10 -21.15 -5.29
C ASN A 181 -0.63 -20.18 -4.19
N HIS A 182 -1.19 -18.96 -4.16
CA HIS A 182 -0.73 -17.87 -3.30
C HIS A 182 -1.87 -17.17 -2.57
N ASN A 183 -3.13 -17.63 -2.72
CA ASN A 183 -4.34 -16.97 -2.21
C ASN A 183 -4.54 -15.53 -2.73
N PHE A 184 -3.90 -15.19 -3.84
CA PHE A 184 -3.95 -13.84 -4.43
C PHE A 184 -5.34 -13.53 -4.99
N HIS A 185 -6.01 -12.53 -4.45
CA HIS A 185 -7.29 -12.08 -4.98
C HIS A 185 -7.11 -10.89 -5.93
N GLU A 186 -6.52 -9.79 -5.45
CA GLU A 186 -6.27 -8.55 -6.16
C GLU A 186 -5.22 -7.70 -5.41
N GLY A 187 -4.99 -6.45 -5.84
CA GLY A 187 -4.23 -5.49 -5.03
C GLY A 187 -2.72 -5.65 -5.12
N SER A 188 -2.19 -5.69 -6.33
CA SER A 188 -0.74 -5.84 -6.55
C SER A 188 0.06 -4.69 -5.95
N PHE A 189 1.06 -4.99 -5.12
CA PHE A 189 2.06 -4.04 -4.67
C PHE A 189 3.41 -4.74 -4.51
N VAL A 190 4.46 -4.21 -5.17
CA VAL A 190 5.82 -4.77 -5.11
C VAL A 190 6.80 -3.76 -4.51
N ILE A 191 7.63 -4.24 -3.60
CA ILE A 191 8.71 -3.47 -2.99
C ILE A 191 9.93 -4.37 -2.74
N LYS A 192 11.11 -3.76 -2.69
CA LYS A 192 12.38 -4.45 -2.42
C LYS A 192 12.89 -4.12 -1.01
N ARG A 193 13.41 -5.14 -0.32
CA ARG A 193 14.19 -4.99 0.91
C ARG A 193 15.38 -5.94 0.88
N GLY A 194 16.57 -5.37 0.85
CA GLY A 194 17.81 -6.13 0.65
C GLY A 194 17.79 -6.91 -0.68
N LYS A 195 17.93 -8.22 -0.63
CA LYS A 195 17.91 -9.08 -1.82
C LYS A 195 16.52 -9.60 -2.20
N TYR A 196 15.50 -9.30 -1.40
CA TYR A 196 14.17 -9.86 -1.57
C TYR A 196 13.20 -8.82 -2.14
N TYR A 197 12.32 -9.29 -3.05
CA TYR A 197 11.16 -8.60 -3.56
C TYR A 197 9.93 -9.17 -2.85
N TYR A 198 9.10 -8.29 -2.31
CA TYR A 198 7.88 -8.61 -1.62
C TYR A 198 6.71 -8.24 -2.50
N PHE A 199 5.89 -9.22 -2.87
CA PHE A 199 4.61 -9.01 -3.54
C PHE A 199 3.53 -9.01 -2.46
N ILE A 200 2.89 -7.87 -2.23
CA ILE A 200 1.87 -7.64 -1.20
C ILE A 200 0.51 -7.58 -1.90
N TYR A 201 -0.53 -8.17 -1.31
CA TYR A 201 -1.82 -8.29 -1.98
C TYR A 201 -2.98 -8.61 -1.03
N ALA A 202 -4.23 -8.48 -1.54
CA ALA A 202 -5.44 -8.96 -0.89
C ALA A 202 -5.51 -10.48 -0.95
N ASP A 203 -5.49 -11.14 0.21
CA ASP A 203 -5.37 -12.59 0.40
C ASP A 203 -6.70 -13.18 0.89
N ILE A 204 -7.17 -14.25 0.22
CA ILE A 204 -8.41 -14.96 0.57
C ILE A 204 -8.21 -16.22 1.41
N GLY A 205 -6.98 -16.62 1.70
CA GLY A 205 -6.66 -17.94 2.24
C GLY A 205 -7.26 -18.24 3.61
N ARG A 206 -7.50 -17.20 4.42
CA ARG A 206 -7.96 -17.40 5.80
C ARG A 206 -9.48 -17.54 5.92
N ASN A 207 -10.25 -16.71 5.23
CA ASN A 207 -11.70 -16.61 5.44
C ASN A 207 -12.53 -16.88 4.18
N ALA A 208 -11.92 -17.39 3.11
CA ALA A 208 -12.50 -17.45 1.77
C ALA A 208 -13.06 -16.09 1.31
N ARG A 209 -12.53 -15.02 1.86
CA ARG A 209 -12.80 -13.60 1.55
C ARG A 209 -11.49 -12.82 1.63
N PRO A 210 -11.27 -11.82 0.79
CA PRO A 210 -10.02 -11.05 0.77
C PRO A 210 -9.93 -10.05 1.94
N THR A 211 -9.90 -10.57 3.18
CA THR A 211 -9.77 -9.75 4.40
C THR A 211 -8.34 -9.61 4.87
N CYS A 212 -7.42 -10.42 4.37
CA CYS A 212 -6.01 -10.36 4.75
C CYS A 212 -5.19 -9.53 3.76
N ILE A 213 -4.16 -8.86 4.26
CA ILE A 213 -2.98 -8.51 3.46
C ILE A 213 -2.04 -9.71 3.54
N GLY A 214 -1.90 -10.44 2.44
CA GLY A 214 -0.93 -11.52 2.27
C GLY A 214 0.32 -11.07 1.54
N TYR A 215 1.34 -11.94 1.53
CA TYR A 215 2.54 -11.64 0.75
C TYR A 215 3.26 -12.89 0.26
N ALA A 216 3.99 -12.69 -0.83
CA ALA A 216 4.93 -13.64 -1.38
C ALA A 216 6.30 -13.00 -1.58
N MET A 217 7.37 -13.79 -1.59
CA MET A 217 8.74 -13.33 -1.72
C MET A 217 9.43 -13.94 -2.91
N ALA A 218 10.30 -13.17 -3.57
CA ALA A 218 11.18 -13.61 -4.64
C ALA A 218 12.56 -12.97 -4.54
N THR A 219 13.50 -13.40 -5.38
CA THR A 219 14.82 -12.77 -5.56
C THR A 219 14.94 -12.03 -6.89
N SER A 220 13.84 -11.94 -7.63
CA SER A 220 13.72 -11.20 -8.90
C SER A 220 12.34 -10.50 -8.92
N PRO A 221 12.23 -9.28 -9.50
CA PRO A 221 10.96 -8.56 -9.54
C PRO A 221 9.86 -9.28 -10.33
N LEU A 222 10.21 -10.07 -11.34
CA LEU A 222 9.28 -10.90 -12.12
C LEU A 222 9.24 -12.36 -11.65
N GLY A 223 9.60 -12.62 -10.39
CA GLY A 223 9.49 -13.94 -9.76
C GLY A 223 10.59 -14.93 -10.10
N PRO A 224 10.39 -16.23 -9.81
CA PRO A 224 9.18 -16.80 -9.19
C PRO A 224 9.00 -16.38 -7.74
N TYR A 225 7.74 -16.15 -7.34
CA TYR A 225 7.35 -15.81 -5.99
C TYR A 225 6.92 -17.04 -5.19
N GLU A 226 7.22 -17.05 -3.90
CA GLU A 226 6.82 -18.06 -2.94
C GLU A 226 5.94 -17.43 -1.86
N TYR A 227 4.73 -17.98 -1.63
CA TYR A 227 3.83 -17.52 -0.57
C TYR A 227 4.47 -17.63 0.81
N LYS A 228 4.35 -16.60 1.63
CA LYS A 228 4.97 -16.53 2.95
C LYS A 228 4.00 -16.32 4.11
N GLY A 229 2.77 -15.92 3.85
CA GLY A 229 1.75 -15.77 4.89
C GLY A 229 1.01 -14.45 4.87
N VAL A 230 0.40 -14.12 5.99
CA VAL A 230 -0.43 -12.94 6.22
C VAL A 230 0.35 -11.90 7.02
N ILE A 231 0.15 -10.63 6.71
CA ILE A 231 0.72 -9.48 7.45
C ILE A 231 -0.31 -8.93 8.43
N VAL A 232 -1.55 -8.71 7.99
CA VAL A 232 -2.64 -8.19 8.82
C VAL A 232 -3.99 -8.67 8.27
N ASP A 233 -4.97 -8.85 9.15
CA ASP A 233 -6.34 -9.26 8.81
C ASP A 233 -7.34 -8.21 9.29
N ASN A 234 -8.21 -7.71 8.41
CA ASN A 234 -9.26 -6.75 8.76
C ASN A 234 -10.64 -7.39 9.00
N ALA A 235 -10.72 -8.72 9.05
CA ALA A 235 -12.00 -9.44 9.18
C ALA A 235 -12.80 -9.05 10.45
N GLY A 236 -12.10 -8.62 11.50
CA GLY A 236 -12.73 -8.25 12.78
C GLY A 236 -13.27 -6.84 12.87
N CYS A 237 -13.05 -5.97 11.88
CA CYS A 237 -13.42 -4.55 11.98
C CYS A 237 -14.89 -4.25 11.63
N ASP A 238 -15.47 -5.02 10.72
CA ASP A 238 -16.86 -4.87 10.26
C ASP A 238 -17.33 -6.19 9.63
N PRO A 239 -18.55 -6.66 9.90
CA PRO A 239 -19.10 -7.89 9.32
C PRO A 239 -19.10 -7.91 7.79
N GLN A 240 -19.07 -6.75 7.15
CA GLN A 240 -19.05 -6.59 5.70
C GLN A 240 -17.63 -6.45 5.13
N SER A 241 -16.57 -6.54 5.96
CA SER A 241 -15.19 -6.39 5.51
C SER A 241 -14.87 -7.22 4.28
N TRP A 242 -14.21 -6.58 3.31
CA TRP A 242 -13.85 -7.15 2.03
C TRP A 242 -12.56 -6.50 1.50
N ASN A 243 -11.93 -7.12 0.50
CA ASN A 243 -10.79 -6.64 -0.29
C ASN A 243 -9.76 -5.80 0.49
N ASN A 244 -9.11 -6.38 1.50
CA ASN A 244 -8.05 -5.71 2.25
C ASN A 244 -6.84 -5.47 1.33
N HIS A 245 -6.81 -4.34 0.67
CA HIS A 245 -5.76 -3.91 -0.23
C HIS A 245 -4.85 -2.91 0.48
N GLY A 246 -3.56 -2.95 0.19
CA GLY A 246 -2.62 -2.05 0.84
C GLY A 246 -1.18 -2.18 0.35
N SER A 247 -0.27 -1.67 1.14
CA SER A 247 1.15 -1.57 0.81
C SER A 247 2.04 -1.71 2.05
N ILE A 248 3.34 -1.91 1.86
CA ILE A 248 4.31 -1.71 2.95
C ILE A 248 5.30 -0.61 2.57
N VAL A 249 5.83 0.08 3.56
CA VAL A 249 6.75 1.20 3.35
C VAL A 249 7.77 1.30 4.46
N GLN A 250 9.00 1.67 4.13
CA GLN A 250 9.95 2.15 5.12
C GLN A 250 9.78 3.65 5.29
N TYR A 251 9.49 4.08 6.52
CA TYR A 251 9.44 5.48 6.89
C TYR A 251 10.34 5.73 8.08
N LYS A 252 11.31 6.62 7.90
CA LYS A 252 12.44 6.78 8.83
C LYS A 252 13.12 5.41 9.01
N ASP A 253 13.35 4.97 10.24
CA ASP A 253 14.04 3.72 10.53
C ASP A 253 13.10 2.51 10.75
N LYS A 254 11.81 2.67 10.47
CA LYS A 254 10.79 1.65 10.73
C LYS A 254 10.03 1.28 9.48
N TRP A 255 9.50 0.06 9.47
CA TRP A 255 8.63 -0.43 8.42
C TRP A 255 7.18 -0.45 8.90
N TYR A 256 6.27 -0.21 7.98
CA TYR A 256 4.84 -0.15 8.24
C TYR A 256 4.08 -0.87 7.14
N VAL A 257 2.96 -1.52 7.52
CA VAL A 257 1.92 -1.93 6.59
C VAL A 257 0.81 -0.90 6.61
N LEU A 258 0.35 -0.52 5.43
CA LEU A 258 -0.86 0.24 5.25
C LEU A 258 -1.93 -0.69 4.68
N TYR A 259 -3.13 -0.56 5.18
CA TYR A 259 -4.28 -1.36 4.80
C TYR A 259 -5.54 -0.54 4.96
N HIS A 260 -6.69 -1.06 4.61
CA HIS A 260 -7.95 -0.40 4.94
C HIS A 260 -8.85 -1.28 5.77
N ARG A 261 -9.77 -0.67 6.50
CA ARG A 261 -10.86 -1.36 7.16
C ARG A 261 -12.20 -0.80 6.72
N SER A 262 -13.18 -1.67 6.59
CA SER A 262 -14.56 -1.30 6.32
C SER A 262 -15.18 -0.61 7.53
N THR A 263 -16.13 0.29 7.28
CA THR A 263 -16.92 1.02 8.27
C THR A 263 -18.38 1.08 7.83
N HIS A 264 -19.29 1.55 8.69
CA HIS A 264 -20.71 1.72 8.37
C HIS A 264 -21.46 0.43 7.95
N SER A 265 -21.05 -0.74 8.46
CA SER A 265 -21.61 -2.04 8.06
C SER A 265 -21.70 -2.21 6.54
N SER A 266 -20.63 -1.82 5.84
CA SER A 266 -20.55 -1.77 4.39
C SER A 266 -19.21 -2.33 3.90
N LYS A 267 -19.20 -2.91 2.70
CA LYS A 267 -17.95 -3.23 1.97
C LYS A 267 -17.21 -1.98 1.49
N MET A 268 -17.95 -0.88 1.38
CA MET A 268 -17.48 0.47 1.02
C MET A 268 -17.28 1.30 2.29
N MET A 269 -17.04 2.60 2.12
CA MET A 269 -16.74 3.54 3.22
C MET A 269 -15.52 3.08 4.03
N ARG A 270 -14.51 2.63 3.32
CA ARG A 270 -13.27 2.09 3.87
C ARG A 270 -12.35 3.23 4.34
N LYS A 271 -11.64 3.00 5.41
CA LYS A 271 -10.68 3.96 5.96
C LYS A 271 -9.28 3.38 6.02
N ALA A 272 -8.30 4.15 5.60
CA ALA A 272 -6.89 3.76 5.67
C ALA A 272 -6.42 3.64 7.12
N CYS A 273 -5.59 2.61 7.34
CA CYS A 273 -4.94 2.28 8.60
C CYS A 273 -3.45 2.02 8.38
N ILE A 274 -2.67 2.06 9.45
CA ILE A 274 -1.22 1.84 9.44
C ILE A 274 -0.78 1.08 10.70
N GLU A 275 0.03 0.03 10.54
CA GLU A 275 0.66 -0.68 11.66
C GLU A 275 2.17 -0.80 11.46
N PRO A 276 2.96 -0.75 12.53
CA PRO A 276 4.38 -1.08 12.44
C PRO A 276 4.55 -2.57 12.20
N ILE A 277 5.47 -2.93 11.31
CA ILE A 277 5.84 -4.32 11.02
C ILE A 277 7.30 -4.60 11.34
N SER A 278 7.61 -5.86 11.59
CA SER A 278 8.97 -6.35 11.81
C SER A 278 9.28 -7.55 10.92
N PHE A 279 10.57 -7.78 10.71
CA PHE A 279 11.06 -8.85 9.85
C PHE A 279 11.87 -9.84 10.66
N ASN A 280 11.72 -11.11 10.34
CA ASN A 280 12.59 -12.19 10.83
C ASN A 280 13.96 -12.17 10.12
N ALA A 281 14.89 -12.96 10.61
CA ALA A 281 16.25 -13.04 10.05
C ALA A 281 16.28 -13.56 8.60
N ASP A 282 15.31 -14.38 8.21
CA ASP A 282 15.14 -14.90 6.84
C ASP A 282 14.43 -13.92 5.90
N GLY A 283 13.99 -12.76 6.41
CA GLY A 283 13.29 -11.73 5.68
C GLY A 283 11.77 -11.86 5.71
N THR A 284 11.20 -12.91 6.31
CA THR A 284 9.75 -13.01 6.46
C THR A 284 9.19 -11.92 7.38
N ILE A 285 7.94 -11.52 7.15
CA ILE A 285 7.25 -10.48 7.92
C ILE A 285 6.48 -11.15 9.06
N ASN A 286 6.59 -10.60 10.28
CA ASN A 286 5.76 -11.04 11.40
C ASN A 286 4.34 -10.47 11.23
N GLU A 287 3.34 -11.35 11.38
CA GLU A 287 1.93 -10.92 11.37
C GLU A 287 1.67 -9.95 12.54
N VAL A 288 0.87 -8.92 12.27
CA VAL A 288 0.47 -7.91 13.25
C VAL A 288 -1.03 -7.89 13.44
N GLU A 289 -1.47 -7.59 14.65
CA GLU A 289 -2.88 -7.36 14.96
C GLU A 289 -3.27 -5.93 14.57
N MET A 290 -4.47 -5.81 14.03
CA MET A 290 -5.05 -4.51 13.70
C MET A 290 -5.35 -3.74 14.99
N THR A 291 -4.80 -2.52 15.12
CA THR A 291 -5.18 -1.63 16.23
C THR A 291 -6.57 -1.02 16.00
N VAL A 292 -7.36 -1.03 17.04
CA VAL A 292 -8.70 -0.41 17.05
C VAL A 292 -8.64 0.74 18.05
N GLU A 293 -9.11 1.95 17.66
CA GLU A 293 -9.32 2.99 18.65
C GLU A 293 -10.28 2.46 19.72
N GLU A 294 -9.85 2.43 20.99
CA GLU A 294 -10.79 2.36 22.09
C GLU A 294 -11.62 3.64 22.04
N SER A 295 -12.92 3.50 21.80
CA SER A 295 -13.87 4.61 21.88
C SER A 295 -13.80 5.18 23.30
N LEU A 296 -13.26 6.39 23.43
CA LEU A 296 -13.35 7.21 24.63
C LEU A 296 -14.80 7.61 24.89
#